data_4f2fbb7b383e3f6599683cfcfcb08f71
#
_entry.id   4f2fbb7b383e3f6599683cfcfcb08f71
#
_cell.length_a   1.000
_cell.length_b   1.000
_cell.length_c   1.000
_cell.angle_alpha   90.00
_cell.angle_beta   90.00
_cell.angle_gamma   90.00
#
_symmetry.space_group_name_H-M   'P 1'
#
loop_
_entity.id
_entity.type
_entity.pdbx_description
1 polymer ?
#
loop_
_entity_poly.entity_id
_entity_poly.type
_entity_poly.pdbx_seq_one_letter_code
_entity_poly.pdbx_strand_id
1 'polypeptide(L)'
;VGKVVMAAAAKNLTSVTLELGGKSPTIIDETANLQVAAETLMWGKFLNNGQTCVAPDYIYVHNAVKDAFIDACRSVIQARYGVTPNEQKTSLDLTRIVNQRHTQRVAGLLNDAVEKGAKVMTGGEVDIERCYVAPTILDQVPANAHILNEEIFGPVLPIIGYSDIDTVIADINANPKPLALYVWSYNDDVVQKVVTRTSSGGVCINHCLMQFVHGNLPFGGVNNS
;
A
#
# COMPACT_ATOMS: atom_id res chain seq x y z
N VAL A 1 9.69 -2.12 17.55
CA VAL A 1 9.23 -3.07 18.58
C VAL A 1 10.00 -4.37 18.46
N GLY A 2 10.06 -5.06 17.30
CA GLY A 2 10.66 -6.39 17.13
C GLY A 2 12.08 -6.51 17.68
N LYS A 3 12.97 -5.58 17.35
CA LYS A 3 14.36 -5.58 17.85
C LYS A 3 14.44 -5.51 19.39
N VAL A 4 13.53 -4.79 20.03
CA VAL A 4 13.45 -4.69 21.49
C VAL A 4 13.02 -6.02 22.10
N VAL A 5 12.00 -6.66 21.49
CA VAL A 5 11.51 -7.99 21.92
C VAL A 5 12.61 -9.03 21.75
N MET A 6 13.30 -9.08 20.62
CA MET A 6 14.41 -10.00 20.37
C MET A 6 15.56 -9.81 21.38
N ALA A 7 15.93 -8.56 21.66
CA ALA A 7 16.99 -8.26 22.63
C ALA A 7 16.62 -8.70 24.06
N ALA A 8 15.34 -8.60 24.43
CA ALA A 8 14.85 -9.10 25.71
C ALA A 8 14.81 -10.64 25.75
N ALA A 9 14.34 -11.29 24.69
CA ALA A 9 14.28 -12.75 24.57
C ALA A 9 15.67 -13.38 24.60
N ALA A 10 16.66 -12.77 23.96
CA ALA A 10 18.03 -13.26 23.94
C ALA A 10 18.64 -13.44 25.35
N LYS A 11 18.27 -12.59 26.31
CA LYS A 11 18.73 -12.70 27.71
C LYS A 11 18.23 -13.96 28.41
N ASN A 12 17.15 -14.55 27.92
CA ASN A 12 16.49 -15.70 28.53
C ASN A 12 16.53 -16.95 27.62
N LEU A 13 17.24 -16.89 26.47
CA LEU A 13 17.27 -17.94 25.43
C LEU A 13 15.85 -18.36 24.97
N THR A 14 14.92 -17.41 24.97
CA THR A 14 13.54 -17.64 24.55
C THR A 14 13.41 -17.45 23.05
N SER A 15 12.74 -18.39 22.38
CA SER A 15 12.38 -18.24 20.97
C SER A 15 11.33 -17.14 20.78
N VAL A 16 11.39 -16.45 19.65
CA VAL A 16 10.40 -15.41 19.28
C VAL A 16 9.95 -15.64 17.84
N THR A 17 8.64 -15.47 17.62
CA THR A 17 8.07 -15.26 16.30
C THR A 17 7.59 -13.82 16.23
N LEU A 18 8.05 -13.09 15.22
CA LEU A 18 7.71 -11.67 15.04
C LEU A 18 6.87 -11.52 13.79
N GLU A 19 5.72 -10.88 13.95
CA GLU A 19 4.85 -10.43 12.88
C GLU A 19 4.84 -8.89 12.91
N LEU A 20 5.53 -8.29 11.96
CA LEU A 20 5.75 -6.85 11.90
C LEU A 20 5.14 -6.29 10.61
N GLY A 21 5.30 -5.02 10.36
CA GLY A 21 4.77 -4.36 9.18
C GLY A 21 5.79 -4.22 8.05
N GLY A 22 5.48 -3.34 7.13
CA GLY A 22 6.35 -2.99 6.02
C GLY A 22 5.63 -2.13 4.98
N LYS A 23 6.42 -1.52 4.08
CA LYS A 23 5.87 -0.78 2.93
C LYS A 23 5.78 -1.73 1.74
N SER A 24 4.62 -2.35 1.54
CA SER A 24 4.39 -3.31 0.46
C SER A 24 4.14 -2.60 -0.88
N PRO A 25 5.09 -2.61 -1.83
CA PRO A 25 4.93 -1.97 -3.13
C PRO A 25 4.02 -2.78 -4.03
N THR A 26 3.34 -2.07 -4.91
CA THR A 26 2.62 -2.64 -6.05
C THR A 26 3.19 -2.08 -7.34
N ILE A 27 3.33 -2.89 -8.37
CA ILE A 27 3.76 -2.49 -9.71
C ILE A 27 2.63 -2.76 -10.68
N ILE A 28 2.21 -1.73 -11.43
CA ILE A 28 1.24 -1.83 -12.53
C ILE A 28 2.01 -1.58 -13.84
N ASP A 29 2.18 -2.63 -14.60
CA ASP A 29 2.78 -2.57 -15.93
C ASP A 29 1.74 -2.11 -16.99
N GLU A 30 2.22 -1.63 -18.15
CA GLU A 30 1.36 -1.16 -19.23
C GLU A 30 0.44 -2.24 -19.82
N THR A 31 0.80 -3.52 -19.64
CA THR A 31 -0.01 -4.67 -20.11
C THR A 31 -1.09 -5.10 -19.12
N ALA A 32 -1.14 -4.51 -17.92
CA ALA A 32 -2.06 -4.91 -16.87
C ALA A 32 -3.54 -4.65 -17.25
N ASN A 33 -4.43 -5.54 -16.80
CA ASN A 33 -5.86 -5.24 -16.84
C ASN A 33 -6.22 -4.22 -15.76
N LEU A 34 -6.33 -2.95 -16.15
CA LEU A 34 -6.47 -1.84 -15.22
C LEU A 34 -7.76 -1.91 -14.39
N GLN A 35 -8.86 -2.38 -14.97
CA GLN A 35 -10.13 -2.51 -14.27
C GLN A 35 -10.05 -3.55 -13.15
N VAL A 36 -9.55 -4.74 -13.48
CA VAL A 36 -9.37 -5.83 -12.49
C VAL A 36 -8.33 -5.44 -11.43
N ALA A 37 -7.25 -4.78 -11.84
CA ALA A 37 -6.24 -4.26 -10.93
C ALA A 37 -6.83 -3.24 -9.95
N ALA A 38 -7.60 -2.25 -10.46
CA ALA A 38 -8.24 -1.25 -9.62
C ALA A 38 -9.24 -1.88 -8.63
N GLU A 39 -10.12 -2.79 -9.09
CA GLU A 39 -11.09 -3.47 -8.24
C GLU A 39 -10.42 -4.25 -7.10
N THR A 40 -9.37 -5.00 -7.43
CA THR A 40 -8.66 -5.84 -6.46
C THR A 40 -7.80 -5.02 -5.51
N LEU A 41 -7.08 -4.02 -6.03
CA LEU A 41 -6.18 -3.21 -5.21
C LEU A 41 -6.93 -2.24 -4.31
N MET A 42 -8.06 -1.67 -4.76
CA MET A 42 -8.90 -0.83 -3.88
C MET A 42 -9.56 -1.67 -2.80
N TRP A 43 -9.95 -2.90 -3.10
CA TRP A 43 -10.36 -3.84 -2.05
C TRP A 43 -9.22 -4.11 -1.08
N GLY A 44 -8.05 -4.52 -1.55
CA GLY A 44 -6.91 -4.86 -0.71
C GLY A 44 -6.38 -3.69 0.12
N LYS A 45 -6.39 -2.47 -0.47
CA LYS A 45 -5.97 -1.25 0.22
C LYS A 45 -6.93 -0.82 1.31
N PHE A 46 -8.23 -0.85 1.04
CA PHE A 46 -9.22 -0.31 1.98
C PHE A 46 -9.86 -1.36 2.90
N LEU A 47 -9.53 -2.65 2.72
CA LEU A 47 -9.84 -3.69 3.70
C LEU A 47 -9.27 -3.27 5.06
N ASN A 48 -10.07 -3.34 6.11
CA ASN A 48 -9.72 -2.85 7.44
C ASN A 48 -9.16 -1.41 7.44
N ASN A 49 -9.60 -0.59 6.47
CA ASN A 49 -9.16 0.80 6.30
C ASN A 49 -7.63 0.94 6.11
N GLY A 50 -7.00 -0.01 5.44
CA GLY A 50 -5.56 -0.04 5.19
C GLY A 50 -4.70 -0.44 6.39
N GLN A 51 -5.30 -0.83 7.50
CA GLN A 51 -4.61 -1.27 8.71
C GLN A 51 -4.27 -2.76 8.63
N THR A 52 -3.48 -3.12 7.64
CA THR A 52 -3.07 -4.50 7.33
C THR A 52 -1.62 -4.48 6.88
N CYS A 53 -0.78 -5.33 7.48
CA CYS A 53 0.67 -5.38 7.25
C CYS A 53 1.06 -5.70 5.80
N VAL A 54 0.17 -6.33 5.04
CA VAL A 54 0.34 -6.67 3.62
C VAL A 54 -0.53 -5.81 2.69
N ALA A 55 -1.21 -4.77 3.20
CA ALA A 55 -1.96 -3.86 2.34
C ALA A 55 -1.03 -3.21 1.31
N PRO A 56 -1.47 -3.00 0.05
CA PRO A 56 -0.76 -2.15 -0.89
C PRO A 56 -0.46 -0.79 -0.24
N ASP A 57 0.83 -0.48 -0.03
CA ASP A 57 1.20 0.74 0.69
C ASP A 57 1.41 1.90 -0.27
N TYR A 58 2.02 1.65 -1.42
CA TYR A 58 2.18 2.58 -2.54
C TYR A 58 2.23 1.81 -3.87
N ILE A 59 1.93 2.50 -4.97
CA ILE A 59 1.84 1.87 -6.29
C ILE A 59 2.75 2.58 -7.29
N TYR A 60 3.63 1.83 -7.95
CA TYR A 60 4.26 2.24 -9.19
C TYR A 60 3.35 1.91 -10.37
N VAL A 61 3.04 2.89 -11.20
CA VAL A 61 2.21 2.69 -12.40
C VAL A 61 2.98 3.16 -13.62
N HIS A 62 3.03 2.32 -14.66
CA HIS A 62 3.65 2.72 -15.92
C HIS A 62 2.96 3.97 -16.48
N ASN A 63 3.74 4.95 -16.92
CA ASN A 63 3.23 6.28 -17.30
C ASN A 63 2.19 6.23 -18.43
N ALA A 64 2.28 5.25 -19.33
CA ALA A 64 1.32 5.09 -20.43
C ALA A 64 -0.11 4.79 -19.95
N VAL A 65 -0.28 4.25 -18.74
CA VAL A 65 -1.58 3.78 -18.22
C VAL A 65 -1.96 4.45 -16.89
N LYS A 66 -1.11 5.33 -16.36
CA LYS A 66 -1.27 5.90 -15.02
C LYS A 66 -2.59 6.65 -14.83
N ASP A 67 -2.93 7.53 -15.75
CA ASP A 67 -4.15 8.34 -15.63
C ASP A 67 -5.41 7.46 -15.72
N ALA A 68 -5.43 6.50 -16.66
CA ALA A 68 -6.52 5.54 -16.79
C ALA A 68 -6.67 4.66 -15.54
N PHE A 69 -5.55 4.25 -14.91
CA PHE A 69 -5.59 3.49 -13.66
C PHE A 69 -6.14 4.32 -12.49
N ILE A 70 -5.73 5.60 -12.37
CA ILE A 70 -6.27 6.52 -11.35
C ILE A 70 -7.78 6.68 -11.51
N ASP A 71 -8.27 6.86 -12.73
CA ASP A 71 -9.70 7.00 -13.01
C ASP A 71 -10.49 5.71 -12.70
N ALA A 72 -9.93 4.55 -13.01
CA ALA A 72 -10.51 3.27 -12.62
C ALA A 72 -10.60 3.12 -11.10
N CYS A 73 -9.53 3.46 -10.37
CA CYS A 73 -9.52 3.43 -8.91
C CYS A 73 -10.56 4.38 -8.30
N ARG A 74 -10.69 5.61 -8.83
CA ARG A 74 -11.71 6.57 -8.40
C ARG A 74 -13.12 6.00 -8.58
N SER A 75 -13.39 5.41 -9.72
CA SER A 75 -14.69 4.79 -10.03
C SER A 75 -15.02 3.65 -9.06
N VAL A 76 -14.06 2.81 -8.73
CA VAL A 76 -14.21 1.71 -7.75
C VAL A 76 -14.48 2.25 -6.34
N ILE A 77 -13.76 3.29 -5.91
CA ILE A 77 -13.99 3.93 -4.60
C ILE A 77 -15.42 4.49 -4.52
N GLN A 78 -15.87 5.19 -5.55
CA GLN A 78 -17.22 5.74 -5.61
C GLN A 78 -18.29 4.65 -5.59
N ALA A 79 -18.10 3.58 -6.34
CA ALA A 79 -19.05 2.47 -6.40
C ALA A 79 -19.16 1.73 -5.05
N ARG A 80 -18.07 1.62 -4.29
CA ARG A 80 -18.04 0.88 -3.01
C ARG A 80 -18.47 1.69 -1.82
N TYR A 81 -18.05 2.95 -1.74
CA TYR A 81 -18.15 3.74 -0.52
C TYR A 81 -19.05 4.96 -0.66
N GLY A 82 -19.48 5.32 -1.87
CA GLY A 82 -20.32 6.45 -2.18
C GLY A 82 -19.61 7.50 -3.05
N VAL A 83 -20.43 8.26 -3.77
CA VAL A 83 -19.99 9.28 -4.74
C VAL A 83 -19.59 10.58 -4.04
N THR A 84 -20.32 10.94 -3.01
CA THR A 84 -20.11 12.18 -2.24
C THR A 84 -19.26 11.93 -0.99
N PRO A 85 -18.54 12.95 -0.50
CA PRO A 85 -17.79 12.85 0.76
C PRO A 85 -18.65 12.41 1.94
N ASN A 86 -19.90 12.87 2.02
CA ASN A 86 -20.80 12.47 3.10
C ASN A 86 -21.24 11.01 3.02
N GLU A 87 -21.49 10.49 1.80
CA GLU A 87 -21.78 9.06 1.61
C GLU A 87 -20.59 8.21 2.03
N GLN A 88 -19.37 8.56 1.63
CA GLN A 88 -18.16 7.86 2.05
C GLN A 88 -17.98 7.89 3.57
N LYS A 89 -18.20 9.05 4.19
CA LYS A 89 -18.08 9.22 5.64
C LYS A 89 -19.10 8.41 6.43
N THR A 90 -20.28 8.18 5.86
CA THR A 90 -21.37 7.41 6.49
C THR A 90 -21.48 5.97 6.00
N SER A 91 -20.62 5.55 5.07
CA SER A 91 -20.60 4.19 4.52
C SER A 91 -20.37 3.16 5.63
N LEU A 92 -21.17 2.11 5.65
CA LEU A 92 -21.02 0.98 6.55
C LEU A 92 -19.94 0.00 6.10
N ASP A 93 -19.52 0.09 4.83
CA ASP A 93 -18.48 -0.75 4.24
C ASP A 93 -17.07 -0.21 4.49
N LEU A 94 -16.96 1.01 5.04
CA LEU A 94 -15.68 1.62 5.38
C LEU A 94 -15.48 1.63 6.90
N THR A 95 -14.53 0.82 7.37
CA THR A 95 -14.14 0.79 8.78
C THR A 95 -13.45 2.10 9.20
N ARG A 96 -13.14 2.23 10.48
CA ARG A 96 -12.46 3.40 11.04
C ARG A 96 -11.02 3.03 11.43
N ILE A 97 -10.17 4.05 11.52
CA ILE A 97 -8.86 3.88 12.14
C ILE A 97 -9.07 3.59 13.63
N VAL A 98 -8.22 2.74 14.19
CA VAL A 98 -8.39 2.15 15.53
C VAL A 98 -8.56 3.17 16.67
N ASN A 99 -7.96 4.36 16.53
CA ASN A 99 -8.09 5.46 17.50
C ASN A 99 -7.63 6.80 16.91
N GLN A 100 -7.90 7.88 17.64
CA GLN A 100 -7.56 9.25 17.23
C GLN A 100 -6.05 9.48 17.04
N ARG A 101 -5.20 8.88 17.88
CA ARG A 101 -3.73 9.01 17.75
C ARG A 101 -3.24 8.50 16.40
N HIS A 102 -3.71 7.32 15.96
CA HIS A 102 -3.35 6.77 14.66
C HIS A 102 -3.98 7.54 13.52
N THR A 103 -5.20 8.07 13.70
CA THR A 103 -5.84 8.99 12.74
C THR A 103 -4.99 10.25 12.53
N GLN A 104 -4.52 10.87 13.62
CA GLN A 104 -3.62 12.03 13.56
C GLN A 104 -2.31 11.71 12.83
N ARG A 105 -1.73 10.52 13.06
CA ARG A 105 -0.52 10.09 12.35
C ARG A 105 -0.75 9.98 10.84
N VAL A 106 -1.83 9.32 10.43
CA VAL A 106 -2.17 9.18 8.99
C VAL A 106 -2.49 10.53 8.37
N ALA A 107 -3.23 11.39 9.09
CA ALA A 107 -3.49 12.76 8.66
C ALA A 107 -2.20 13.57 8.50
N GLY A 108 -1.24 13.39 9.40
CA GLY A 108 0.09 14.03 9.31
C GLY A 108 0.86 13.61 8.05
N LEU A 109 0.82 12.33 7.69
CA LEU A 109 1.45 11.83 6.45
C LEU A 109 0.76 12.40 5.20
N LEU A 110 -0.56 12.48 5.20
CA LEU A 110 -1.33 13.08 4.11
C LEU A 110 -1.02 14.57 3.96
N ASN A 111 -1.06 15.32 5.04
CA ASN A 111 -0.80 16.76 5.04
C ASN A 111 0.64 17.06 4.59
N ASP A 112 1.64 16.36 5.12
CA ASP A 112 3.04 16.49 4.70
C ASP A 112 3.20 16.29 3.17
N ALA A 113 2.56 15.27 2.62
CA ALA A 113 2.61 15.01 1.19
C ALA A 113 1.98 16.13 0.39
N VAL A 114 0.81 16.62 0.79
CA VAL A 114 0.09 17.71 0.11
C VAL A 114 0.85 19.03 0.23
N GLU A 115 1.36 19.39 1.40
CA GLU A 115 2.17 20.60 1.62
C GLU A 115 3.45 20.60 0.77
N LYS A 116 4.02 19.43 0.51
CA LYS A 116 5.18 19.26 -0.38
C LYS A 116 4.83 19.25 -1.87
N GLY A 117 3.55 19.20 -2.23
CA GLY A 117 3.08 19.35 -3.61
C GLY A 117 2.39 18.11 -4.20
N ALA A 118 2.11 17.07 -3.42
CA ALA A 118 1.30 15.94 -3.87
C ALA A 118 -0.12 16.41 -4.23
N LYS A 119 -0.69 15.79 -5.27
CA LYS A 119 -2.07 16.08 -5.70
C LYS A 119 -3.03 15.03 -5.16
N VAL A 120 -4.10 15.50 -4.51
CA VAL A 120 -5.21 14.65 -4.09
C VAL A 120 -6.11 14.39 -5.29
N MET A 121 -6.16 13.14 -5.76
CA MET A 121 -6.97 12.73 -6.91
C MET A 121 -8.39 12.34 -6.49
N THR A 122 -8.56 11.84 -5.26
CA THR A 122 -9.85 11.57 -4.60
C THR A 122 -9.64 11.50 -3.10
N GLY A 123 -10.68 11.73 -2.30
CA GLY A 123 -10.62 11.69 -0.84
C GLY A 123 -10.00 12.95 -0.22
N GLY A 124 -9.12 12.78 0.75
CA GLY A 124 -8.39 13.86 1.44
C GLY A 124 -9.08 14.35 2.71
N GLU A 125 -10.33 13.99 2.97
CA GLU A 125 -11.02 14.39 4.20
C GLU A 125 -10.54 13.60 5.42
N VAL A 126 -10.45 14.31 6.54
CA VAL A 126 -10.08 13.74 7.84
C VAL A 126 -11.04 14.26 8.92
N ASP A 127 -11.47 13.34 9.78
CA ASP A 127 -12.22 13.67 11.01
C ASP A 127 -11.60 12.88 12.17
N ILE A 128 -10.76 13.57 12.94
CA ILE A 128 -9.99 12.95 14.04
C ILE A 128 -10.90 12.40 15.12
N GLU A 129 -11.98 13.14 15.46
CA GLU A 129 -12.89 12.74 16.52
C GLU A 129 -13.63 11.44 16.20
N ARG A 130 -13.95 11.24 14.92
CA ARG A 130 -14.61 10.03 14.41
C ARG A 130 -13.64 8.97 13.92
N CYS A 131 -12.32 9.14 14.09
CA CYS A 131 -11.29 8.25 13.59
C CYS A 131 -11.42 7.98 12.08
N TYR A 132 -11.84 8.99 11.31
CA TYR A 132 -12.11 8.88 9.89
C TYR A 132 -11.00 9.53 9.07
N VAL A 133 -10.54 8.81 8.07
CA VAL A 133 -9.79 9.33 6.92
C VAL A 133 -10.47 8.77 5.68
N ALA A 134 -10.78 9.63 4.74
CA ALA A 134 -11.40 9.23 3.48
C ALA A 134 -10.47 8.29 2.68
N PRO A 135 -11.01 7.35 1.90
CA PRO A 135 -10.24 6.63 0.89
C PRO A 135 -9.57 7.62 -0.06
N THR A 136 -8.24 7.73 0.03
CA THR A 136 -7.49 8.81 -0.60
C THR A 136 -6.47 8.28 -1.58
N ILE A 137 -6.45 8.83 -2.79
CA ILE A 137 -5.40 8.60 -3.80
C ILE A 137 -4.60 9.88 -3.97
N LEU A 138 -3.28 9.74 -3.91
CA LEU A 138 -2.33 10.82 -4.18
C LEU A 138 -1.56 10.54 -5.48
N ASP A 139 -1.39 11.56 -6.30
CA ASP A 139 -0.46 11.57 -7.45
C ASP A 139 0.60 12.66 -7.26
N GLN A 140 1.66 12.58 -8.06
CA GLN A 140 2.76 13.55 -8.04
C GLN A 140 3.38 13.71 -6.64
N VAL A 141 3.47 12.61 -5.89
CA VAL A 141 4.03 12.62 -4.53
C VAL A 141 5.54 12.90 -4.60
N PRO A 142 6.03 13.98 -3.97
CA PRO A 142 7.46 14.30 -3.97
C PRO A 142 8.29 13.25 -3.24
N ALA A 143 9.49 12.96 -3.74
CA ALA A 143 10.37 11.93 -3.17
C ALA A 143 10.75 12.18 -1.69
N ASN A 144 10.70 13.43 -1.23
CA ASN A 144 10.97 13.79 0.15
C ASN A 144 9.72 13.78 1.07
N ALA A 145 8.57 13.33 0.57
CA ALA A 145 7.36 13.20 1.38
C ALA A 145 7.49 12.03 2.37
N HIS A 146 7.11 12.24 3.62
CA HIS A 146 7.24 11.24 4.69
C HIS A 146 6.42 9.98 4.41
N ILE A 147 5.31 10.12 3.68
CA ILE A 147 4.43 9.02 3.28
C ILE A 147 5.15 7.95 2.43
N LEU A 148 6.24 8.30 1.74
CA LEU A 148 7.05 7.36 0.97
C LEU A 148 8.08 6.60 1.83
N ASN A 149 8.37 7.06 3.06
CA ASN A 149 9.39 6.49 3.93
C ASN A 149 8.81 5.71 5.11
N GLU A 150 7.59 6.04 5.54
CA GLU A 150 6.89 5.42 6.67
C GLU A 150 5.74 4.54 6.20
N GLU A 151 5.54 3.36 6.80
CA GLU A 151 4.36 2.53 6.56
C GLU A 151 3.10 3.31 6.87
N ILE A 152 2.19 3.41 5.90
CA ILE A 152 0.98 4.25 6.03
C ILE A 152 0.01 3.67 7.04
N PHE A 153 -0.28 2.37 6.95
CA PHE A 153 -1.23 1.66 7.82
C PHE A 153 -2.55 2.44 7.97
N GLY A 154 -3.08 2.85 6.83
CA GLY A 154 -4.25 3.72 6.71
C GLY A 154 -4.71 3.86 5.25
N PRO A 155 -5.86 4.55 5.02
CA PRO A 155 -6.54 4.57 3.71
C PRO A 155 -6.00 5.65 2.75
N VAL A 156 -4.70 5.85 2.72
CA VAL A 156 -4.04 6.78 1.78
C VAL A 156 -3.13 5.98 0.87
N LEU A 157 -3.23 6.21 -0.43
CA LEU A 157 -2.52 5.46 -1.46
C LEU A 157 -1.75 6.40 -2.39
N PRO A 158 -0.42 6.51 -2.23
CA PRO A 158 0.44 7.18 -3.19
C PRO A 158 0.57 6.41 -4.49
N ILE A 159 0.46 7.11 -5.63
CA ILE A 159 0.72 6.59 -6.97
C ILE A 159 1.95 7.30 -7.53
N ILE A 160 2.90 6.51 -8.02
CA ILE A 160 4.19 6.96 -8.55
C ILE A 160 4.29 6.50 -10.00
N GLY A 161 4.43 7.44 -10.94
CA GLY A 161 4.63 7.12 -12.34
C GLY A 161 6.05 6.61 -12.62
N TYR A 162 6.19 5.62 -13.50
CA TYR A 162 7.49 5.17 -14.00
C TYR A 162 7.44 4.89 -15.50
N SER A 163 8.60 4.88 -16.15
CA SER A 163 8.76 4.52 -17.57
C SER A 163 9.75 3.37 -17.77
N ASP A 164 10.60 3.10 -16.79
CA ASP A 164 11.59 2.01 -16.83
C ASP A 164 11.49 1.18 -15.56
N ILE A 165 11.20 -0.11 -15.75
CA ILE A 165 11.05 -1.08 -14.65
C ILE A 165 12.36 -1.27 -13.86
N ASP A 166 13.52 -1.03 -14.46
CA ASP A 166 14.80 -1.13 -13.77
C ASP A 166 14.94 -0.07 -12.68
N THR A 167 14.40 1.12 -12.89
CA THR A 167 14.37 2.17 -11.87
C THR A 167 13.50 1.79 -10.69
N VAL A 168 12.35 1.15 -10.93
CA VAL A 168 11.45 0.64 -9.88
C VAL A 168 12.13 -0.46 -9.07
N ILE A 169 12.78 -1.41 -9.74
CA ILE A 169 13.53 -2.49 -9.09
C ILE A 169 14.66 -1.92 -8.21
N ALA A 170 15.40 -0.92 -8.73
CA ALA A 170 16.47 -0.27 -7.99
C ALA A 170 15.93 0.44 -6.73
N ASP A 171 14.80 1.15 -6.84
CA ASP A 171 14.16 1.84 -5.73
C ASP A 171 13.65 0.87 -4.66
N ILE A 172 12.99 -0.22 -5.05
CA ILE A 172 12.55 -1.27 -4.12
C ILE A 172 13.75 -1.88 -3.38
N ASN A 173 14.84 -2.14 -4.08
CA ASN A 173 16.05 -2.72 -3.48
C ASN A 173 16.85 -1.75 -2.60
N ALA A 174 16.71 -0.45 -2.79
CA ALA A 174 17.31 0.58 -1.94
C ALA A 174 16.62 0.70 -0.57
N ASN A 175 15.39 0.20 -0.46
CA ASN A 175 14.57 0.24 0.74
C ASN A 175 14.66 -1.09 1.54
N PRO A 176 14.23 -1.12 2.81
CA PRO A 176 14.05 -2.37 3.55
C PRO A 176 13.15 -3.33 2.79
N LYS A 177 13.49 -4.63 2.84
CA LYS A 177 12.71 -5.67 2.16
C LYS A 177 11.25 -5.62 2.62
N PRO A 178 10.28 -5.52 1.69
CA PRO A 178 8.87 -5.48 2.05
C PRO A 178 8.36 -6.86 2.48
N LEU A 179 7.32 -6.88 3.31
CA LEU A 179 6.62 -8.12 3.66
C LEU A 179 5.90 -8.70 2.43
N ALA A 180 5.28 -7.87 1.61
CA ALA A 180 4.63 -8.28 0.37
C ALA A 180 5.05 -7.41 -0.82
N LEU A 181 5.06 -8.01 -2.01
CA LEU A 181 5.26 -7.35 -3.30
C LEU A 181 4.16 -7.81 -4.26
N TYR A 182 3.54 -6.88 -4.95
CA TYR A 182 2.47 -7.14 -5.91
C TYR A 182 2.88 -6.71 -7.31
N VAL A 183 2.67 -7.58 -8.30
CA VAL A 183 3.01 -7.30 -9.70
C VAL A 183 1.79 -7.55 -10.57
N TRP A 184 1.35 -6.53 -11.28
CA TRP A 184 0.26 -6.58 -12.24
C TRP A 184 0.82 -6.41 -13.65
N SER A 185 0.93 -7.50 -14.37
CA SER A 185 1.48 -7.55 -15.73
C SER A 185 1.05 -8.84 -16.42
N TYR A 186 0.82 -8.76 -17.71
CA TYR A 186 0.69 -9.91 -18.62
C TYR A 186 1.95 -10.10 -19.48
N ASN A 187 3.00 -9.35 -19.21
CA ASN A 187 4.31 -9.54 -19.81
C ASN A 187 5.19 -10.39 -18.87
N ASP A 188 5.38 -11.65 -19.24
CA ASP A 188 6.15 -12.62 -18.46
C ASP A 188 7.60 -12.17 -18.21
N ASP A 189 8.23 -11.46 -19.15
CA ASP A 189 9.60 -10.96 -18.98
C ASP A 189 9.67 -9.91 -17.87
N VAL A 190 8.68 -9.02 -17.78
CA VAL A 190 8.55 -8.02 -16.70
C VAL A 190 8.35 -8.73 -15.36
N VAL A 191 7.43 -9.69 -15.31
CA VAL A 191 7.16 -10.48 -14.10
C VAL A 191 8.43 -11.19 -13.62
N GLN A 192 9.10 -11.94 -14.50
CA GLN A 192 10.33 -12.67 -14.18
C GLN A 192 11.45 -11.72 -13.74
N LYS A 193 11.59 -10.59 -14.42
CA LYS A 193 12.60 -9.58 -14.08
C LYS A 193 12.39 -9.02 -12.67
N VAL A 194 11.16 -8.68 -12.31
CA VAL A 194 10.84 -8.17 -10.97
C VAL A 194 11.06 -9.26 -9.92
N VAL A 195 10.50 -10.45 -10.11
CA VAL A 195 10.56 -11.55 -9.13
C VAL A 195 12.00 -12.02 -8.88
N THR A 196 12.84 -12.07 -9.91
CA THR A 196 14.22 -12.54 -9.78
C THR A 196 15.19 -11.49 -9.26
N ARG A 197 14.86 -10.20 -9.40
CA ARG A 197 15.76 -9.10 -9.06
C ARG A 197 15.35 -8.31 -7.82
N THR A 198 14.24 -8.67 -7.18
CA THR A 198 13.81 -8.12 -5.88
C THR A 198 13.75 -9.20 -4.81
N SER A 199 13.59 -8.79 -3.56
CA SER A 199 13.41 -9.70 -2.43
C SER A 199 12.33 -9.18 -1.52
N SER A 200 11.32 -10.02 -1.21
CA SER A 200 10.21 -9.71 -0.32
C SER A 200 9.82 -10.95 0.49
N GLY A 201 8.98 -10.79 1.50
CA GLY A 201 8.42 -11.91 2.25
C GLY A 201 7.52 -12.80 1.39
N GLY A 202 6.71 -12.19 0.53
CA GLY A 202 5.87 -12.91 -0.44
C GLY A 202 5.59 -12.07 -1.67
N VAL A 203 5.34 -12.73 -2.82
CA VAL A 203 4.97 -12.09 -4.08
C VAL A 203 3.60 -12.59 -4.51
N CYS A 204 2.76 -11.68 -5.04
CA CYS A 204 1.51 -12.05 -5.68
C CYS A 204 1.43 -11.40 -7.06
N ILE A 205 1.11 -12.19 -8.08
CA ILE A 205 1.01 -11.74 -9.47
C ILE A 205 -0.44 -11.64 -9.86
N ASN A 206 -0.83 -10.50 -10.44
CA ASN A 206 -2.20 -10.19 -10.87
C ASN A 206 -3.26 -10.36 -9.76
N HIS A 207 -2.84 -10.20 -8.51
CA HIS A 207 -3.70 -10.16 -7.33
C HIS A 207 -2.97 -9.44 -6.17
N CYS A 208 -3.65 -9.27 -5.03
CA CYS A 208 -3.02 -8.83 -3.78
C CYS A 208 -3.59 -9.61 -2.59
N LEU A 209 -2.86 -9.66 -1.49
CA LEU A 209 -3.22 -10.29 -0.22
C LEU A 209 -3.35 -11.83 -0.23
N MET A 210 -3.64 -12.46 -1.37
CA MET A 210 -3.98 -13.90 -1.42
C MET A 210 -2.86 -14.84 -0.98
N GLN A 211 -1.59 -14.41 -1.05
CA GLN A 211 -0.45 -15.23 -0.61
C GLN A 211 -0.49 -15.54 0.89
N PHE A 212 -1.05 -14.66 1.73
CA PHE A 212 -1.07 -14.88 3.18
C PHE A 212 -2.24 -15.78 3.64
N VAL A 213 -3.30 -15.92 2.85
CA VAL A 213 -4.42 -16.80 3.18
C VAL A 213 -4.21 -18.24 2.71
N HIS A 214 -3.15 -18.49 1.93
CA HIS A 214 -2.86 -19.81 1.40
C HIS A 214 -2.14 -20.67 2.46
N GLY A 215 -2.83 -21.67 3.02
CA GLY A 215 -2.36 -22.45 4.17
C GLY A 215 -1.05 -23.24 3.98
N ASN A 216 -0.57 -23.41 2.74
CA ASN A 216 0.68 -24.12 2.44
C ASN A 216 1.86 -23.17 2.15
N LEU A 217 1.63 -21.85 2.20
CA LEU A 217 2.69 -20.85 2.05
C LEU A 217 3.03 -20.27 3.43
N PRO A 218 4.32 -19.98 3.68
CA PRO A 218 4.68 -19.22 4.87
C PRO A 218 4.09 -17.81 4.78
N PHE A 219 3.80 -17.20 5.92
CA PHE A 219 3.35 -15.79 5.95
C PHE A 219 4.39 -14.87 5.31
N GLY A 220 5.66 -15.18 5.49
CA GLY A 220 6.76 -14.64 4.70
C GLY A 220 7.55 -13.52 5.36
N GLY A 221 7.51 -13.29 6.64
CA GLY A 221 8.33 -12.27 7.31
C GLY A 221 9.79 -12.31 6.88
N VAL A 222 10.38 -11.17 6.52
CA VAL A 222 11.77 -11.03 6.08
C VAL A 222 12.35 -9.69 6.55
N ASN A 223 13.58 -9.70 7.09
CA ASN A 223 14.29 -8.52 7.57
C ASN A 223 13.52 -7.80 8.70
N ASN A 224 12.94 -6.63 8.41
CA ASN A 224 12.23 -5.80 9.39
C ASN A 224 10.71 -6.08 9.46
N SER A 225 10.24 -7.01 8.65
CA SER A 225 8.83 -7.39 8.61
C SER A 225 8.48 -8.60 9.48
#